data_d12f501d23cadf75bc19798fbb43c567
#
_entry.id   d12f501d23cadf75bc19798fbb43c567
#
_cell.length_a   1.000
_cell.length_b   1.000
_cell.length_c   1.000
_cell.angle_alpha   90.00
_cell.angle_beta   90.00
_cell.angle_gamma   90.00
#
_symmetry.space_group_name_H-M   'P 1'
#
loop_
_entity.id
_entity.type
_entity.pdbx_description
1 polymer ?
#
loop_
_entity_poly.entity_id
_entity_poly.type
_entity_poly.pdbx_seq_one_letter_code
_entity_poly.pdbx_strand_id
1 'polypeptide(L)'
;DCSSRGLGDVYKRQFKNINNFRNIFFSIPHPLRTKKHISNPNKNSACKRLNMFLRWMIRRDKNVDFGIWKNLSPSILSCPLDVHTANTARKLKLIDRKQNDIKALIELDNSLRIMDKNDPVKYDFALFGLGAFENF
;
A
#
# COMPACT_ATOMS: atom_id res chain seq x y z
N ASP A 1 -6.88 -16.86 -19.30
CA ASP A 1 -6.36 -15.49 -19.06
C ASP A 1 -7.33 -14.60 -18.25
N CYS A 2 -7.90 -15.16 -17.16
CA CYS A 2 -8.77 -14.42 -16.23
C CYS A 2 -8.01 -13.70 -15.10
N SER A 3 -6.71 -13.92 -14.94
CA SER A 3 -5.96 -13.43 -13.77
C SER A 3 -5.46 -11.97 -13.92
N SER A 4 -5.20 -11.52 -15.13
CA SER A 4 -4.67 -10.16 -15.37
C SER A 4 -5.74 -9.04 -15.35
N ARG A 5 -6.99 -9.35 -15.67
CA ARG A 5 -8.10 -8.38 -15.63
C ARG A 5 -8.53 -8.01 -14.21
N GLY A 6 -8.46 -8.93 -13.25
CA GLY A 6 -8.87 -8.67 -11.87
C GLY A 6 -7.89 -7.80 -11.05
N LEU A 7 -6.59 -7.89 -11.32
CA LEU A 7 -5.55 -7.15 -10.60
C LEU A 7 -5.60 -5.64 -10.92
N GLY A 8 -5.73 -5.28 -12.20
CA GLY A 8 -5.83 -3.87 -12.60
C GLY A 8 -7.05 -3.14 -12.02
N ASP A 9 -8.15 -3.85 -11.78
CA ASP A 9 -9.38 -3.27 -11.24
C ASP A 9 -9.31 -2.99 -9.73
N VAL A 10 -8.56 -3.80 -8.96
CA VAL A 10 -8.33 -3.56 -7.52
C VAL A 10 -7.59 -2.25 -7.31
N TYR A 11 -6.52 -1.98 -8.08
CA TYR A 11 -5.76 -0.73 -7.97
C TYR A 11 -6.56 0.50 -8.38
N LYS A 12 -7.26 0.43 -9.51
CA LYS A 12 -8.11 1.52 -9.97
C LYS A 12 -9.15 1.90 -8.92
N ARG A 13 -9.76 0.89 -8.29
CA ARG A 13 -10.76 1.08 -7.25
C ARG A 13 -10.14 1.70 -5.98
N GLN A 14 -8.99 1.20 -5.52
CA GLN A 14 -8.31 1.71 -4.34
C GLN A 14 -7.83 3.16 -4.56
N PHE A 15 -7.20 3.47 -5.69
CA PHE A 15 -6.76 4.83 -5.99
C PHE A 15 -7.91 5.81 -6.14
N LYS A 16 -9.01 5.39 -6.73
CA LYS A 16 -10.24 6.17 -6.77
C LYS A 16 -10.75 6.48 -5.37
N ASN A 17 -10.76 5.51 -4.47
CA ASN A 17 -11.21 5.69 -3.09
C ASN A 17 -10.28 6.63 -2.31
N ILE A 18 -8.97 6.51 -2.46
CA ILE A 18 -8.00 7.44 -1.85
C ILE A 18 -8.20 8.86 -2.38
N ASN A 19 -8.41 9.03 -3.68
CA ASN A 19 -8.69 10.34 -4.27
C ASN A 19 -10.00 10.94 -3.75
N ASN A 20 -11.07 10.16 -3.67
CA ASN A 20 -12.33 10.59 -3.11
C ASN A 20 -12.20 11.02 -1.65
N PHE A 21 -11.53 10.21 -0.83
CA PHE A 21 -11.22 10.56 0.56
C PHE A 21 -10.45 11.89 0.63
N ARG A 22 -9.41 12.04 -0.20
CA ARG A 22 -8.61 13.25 -0.25
C ARG A 22 -9.44 14.48 -0.63
N ASN A 23 -10.31 14.37 -1.61
CA ASN A 23 -11.19 15.46 -2.06
C ASN A 23 -12.15 15.89 -0.94
N ILE A 24 -12.77 14.94 -0.24
CA ILE A 24 -13.64 15.20 0.91
C ILE A 24 -12.86 15.86 2.03
N PHE A 25 -11.69 15.31 2.37
CA PHE A 25 -10.84 15.85 3.45
C PHE A 25 -10.43 17.29 3.20
N PHE A 26 -10.11 17.65 1.95
CA PHE A 26 -9.69 18.99 1.57
C PHE A 26 -10.83 19.90 1.08
N SER A 27 -12.09 19.48 1.19
CA SER A 27 -13.26 20.35 0.92
C SER A 27 -13.43 21.43 1.98
N ILE A 28 -12.88 21.24 3.16
CA ILE A 28 -12.90 22.21 4.26
C ILE A 28 -11.71 23.17 4.10
N PRO A 29 -11.88 24.50 4.36
CA PRO A 29 -10.79 25.46 4.33
C PRO A 29 -9.62 25.01 5.20
N HIS A 30 -8.41 25.00 4.65
CA HIS A 30 -7.20 24.49 5.32
C HIS A 30 -5.95 25.22 4.83
N PRO A 31 -4.87 25.31 5.65
CA PRO A 31 -3.59 25.81 5.20
C PRO A 31 -2.97 24.91 4.12
N LEU A 32 -2.31 25.51 3.12
CA LEU A 32 -1.68 24.75 2.01
C LEU A 32 -0.71 23.66 2.50
N ARG A 33 -0.01 23.91 3.60
CA ARG A 33 0.93 22.93 4.20
C ARG A 33 0.25 21.62 4.62
N THR A 34 -1.06 21.63 4.89
CA THR A 34 -1.81 20.43 5.29
C THR A 34 -1.86 19.39 4.16
N LYS A 35 -1.77 19.83 2.89
CA LYS A 35 -1.81 18.91 1.72
C LYS A 35 -0.69 17.87 1.70
N LYS A 36 0.43 18.12 2.39
CA LYS A 36 1.53 17.15 2.50
C LYS A 36 1.20 15.92 3.35
N HIS A 37 0.21 16.00 4.22
CA HIS A 37 -0.15 14.91 5.13
C HIS A 37 -1.02 13.83 4.48
N ILE A 38 -1.76 14.19 3.43
CA ILE A 38 -2.55 13.23 2.64
C ILE A 38 -2.03 13.26 1.20
N SER A 39 -1.25 12.25 0.88
CA SER A 39 -0.59 12.11 -0.42
C SER A 39 -1.60 11.93 -1.56
N ASN A 40 -1.19 12.34 -2.77
CA ASN A 40 -2.03 12.27 -3.95
C ASN A 40 -1.53 11.18 -4.90
N PRO A 41 -2.27 10.07 -5.09
CA PRO A 41 -1.89 9.02 -6.01
C PRO A 41 -1.81 9.49 -7.47
N ASN A 42 -2.62 10.50 -7.86
CA ASN A 42 -2.55 11.11 -9.20
C ASN A 42 -1.24 11.87 -9.46
N LYS A 43 -0.44 12.14 -8.42
CA LYS A 43 0.90 12.72 -8.50
C LYS A 43 2.01 11.67 -8.30
N ASN A 44 1.76 10.43 -8.71
CA ASN A 44 2.68 9.29 -8.58
C ASN A 44 3.07 8.92 -7.13
N SER A 45 2.33 9.35 -6.11
CA SER A 45 2.62 8.98 -4.74
C SER A 45 2.17 7.55 -4.44
N ALA A 46 3.04 6.76 -3.81
CA ALA A 46 2.71 5.43 -3.28
C ALA A 46 1.79 5.48 -2.03
N CYS A 47 1.42 6.65 -1.54
CA CYS A 47 0.48 6.88 -0.43
C CYS A 47 0.78 6.03 0.82
N LYS A 48 2.06 5.88 1.19
CA LYS A 48 2.53 5.01 2.29
C LYS A 48 1.70 5.15 3.58
N ARG A 49 1.47 6.39 4.05
CA ARG A 49 0.76 6.63 5.32
C ARG A 49 -0.70 6.18 5.27
N LEU A 50 -1.37 6.40 4.15
CA LEU A 50 -2.76 5.95 3.96
C LEU A 50 -2.83 4.43 3.88
N ASN A 51 -1.91 3.79 3.15
CA ASN A 51 -1.84 2.34 3.08
C ASN A 51 -1.53 1.72 4.45
N MET A 52 -0.65 2.34 5.25
CA MET A 52 -0.39 1.93 6.62
C MET A 52 -1.65 2.03 7.49
N PHE A 53 -2.36 3.15 7.41
CA PHE A 53 -3.60 3.35 8.15
C PHE A 53 -4.67 2.33 7.75
N LEU A 54 -4.86 2.11 6.45
CA LEU A 54 -5.82 1.13 5.95
C LEU A 54 -5.47 -0.30 6.43
N ARG A 55 -4.19 -0.65 6.45
CA ARG A 55 -3.72 -1.93 6.99
C ARG A 55 -4.13 -2.08 8.46
N TRP A 56 -3.86 -1.09 9.30
CA TRP A 56 -4.23 -1.14 10.72
C TRP A 56 -5.74 -1.28 10.93
N MET A 57 -6.54 -0.62 10.13
CA MET A 57 -7.99 -0.61 10.28
C MET A 57 -8.66 -1.88 9.77
N ILE A 58 -8.13 -2.49 8.72
CA ILE A 58 -8.78 -3.60 7.99
C ILE A 58 -8.19 -4.96 8.36
N ARG A 59 -6.84 -5.07 8.39
CA ARG A 59 -6.17 -6.34 8.68
C ARG A 59 -6.25 -6.68 10.16
N ARG A 60 -6.49 -7.95 10.47
CA ARG A 60 -6.43 -8.47 11.82
C ARG A 60 -5.13 -9.23 12.03
N ASP A 61 -4.33 -8.72 12.95
CA ASP A 61 -3.17 -9.42 13.48
C ASP A 61 -3.19 -9.28 15.00
N LYS A 62 -2.86 -10.35 15.72
CA LYS A 62 -2.95 -10.37 17.19
C LYS A 62 -2.05 -9.33 17.88
N ASN A 63 -1.03 -8.83 17.20
CA ASN A 63 0.02 -8.02 17.81
C ASN A 63 0.12 -6.59 17.29
N VAL A 64 -0.35 -6.28 16.07
CA VAL A 64 -0.03 -5.00 15.40
C VAL A 64 -1.24 -4.36 14.74
N ASP A 65 -2.01 -5.11 13.97
CA ASP A 65 -3.13 -4.56 13.19
C ASP A 65 -4.43 -4.68 13.99
N PHE A 66 -5.21 -3.59 14.05
CA PHE A 66 -6.40 -3.53 14.94
C PHE A 66 -7.62 -4.24 14.37
N GLY A 67 -7.79 -4.25 13.03
CA GLY A 67 -8.91 -4.90 12.36
C GLY A 67 -10.29 -4.41 12.81
N ILE A 68 -10.44 -3.09 12.98
CA ILE A 68 -11.68 -2.46 13.45
C ILE A 68 -12.75 -2.49 12.36
N TRP A 69 -12.36 -2.31 11.09
CA TRP A 69 -13.26 -2.30 9.94
C TRP A 69 -13.51 -3.72 9.44
N LYS A 70 -14.56 -4.33 9.95
CA LYS A 70 -14.86 -5.76 9.75
C LYS A 70 -15.44 -6.11 8.37
N ASN A 71 -15.99 -5.11 7.67
CA ASN A 71 -16.69 -5.31 6.41
C ASN A 71 -15.78 -5.24 5.18
N LEU A 72 -14.48 -5.06 5.38
CA LEU A 72 -13.49 -4.99 4.31
C LEU A 72 -12.51 -6.16 4.42
N SER A 73 -12.16 -6.72 3.27
CA SER A 73 -11.20 -7.83 3.21
C SER A 73 -9.76 -7.30 3.10
N PRO A 74 -8.78 -7.92 3.77
CA PRO A 74 -7.36 -7.62 3.57
C PRO A 74 -6.89 -7.75 2.12
N SER A 75 -7.60 -8.50 1.30
CA SER A 75 -7.30 -8.68 -0.13
C SER A 75 -7.29 -7.38 -0.94
N ILE A 76 -7.94 -6.32 -0.45
CA ILE A 76 -7.96 -5.01 -1.12
C ILE A 76 -6.78 -4.12 -0.76
N LEU A 77 -5.97 -4.51 0.24
CA LEU A 77 -4.90 -3.67 0.76
C LEU A 77 -3.70 -3.62 -0.19
N SER A 78 -3.00 -2.49 -0.14
CA SER A 78 -1.68 -2.29 -0.76
C SER A 78 -0.61 -2.15 0.30
N CYS A 79 0.59 -2.64 -0.02
CA CYS A 79 1.72 -2.61 0.89
C CYS A 79 2.16 -1.17 1.19
N PRO A 80 2.40 -0.79 2.45
CA PRO A 80 3.00 0.50 2.77
C PRO A 80 4.45 0.56 2.29
N LEU A 81 4.68 1.10 1.09
CA LEU A 81 5.99 1.13 0.46
C LEU A 81 6.88 2.20 1.11
N ASP A 82 7.84 1.78 1.90
CA ASP A 82 8.91 2.64 2.41
C ASP A 82 10.29 2.28 1.84
N VAL A 83 11.34 2.99 2.24
CA VAL A 83 12.68 2.79 1.71
C VAL A 83 13.24 1.41 2.05
N HIS A 84 13.01 0.90 3.26
CA HIS A 84 13.49 -0.42 3.69
C HIS A 84 12.75 -1.53 2.97
N THR A 85 11.41 -1.49 2.98
CA THR A 85 10.56 -2.42 2.24
C THR A 85 10.91 -2.44 0.74
N ALA A 86 11.08 -1.26 0.13
CA ALA A 86 11.41 -1.15 -1.30
C ALA A 86 12.79 -1.73 -1.64
N ASN A 87 13.79 -1.47 -0.79
CA ASN A 87 15.15 -1.99 -1.01
C ASN A 87 15.19 -3.51 -0.88
N THR A 88 14.54 -4.05 0.16
CA THR A 88 14.42 -5.50 0.35
C THR A 88 13.68 -6.15 -0.82
N ALA A 89 12.56 -5.57 -1.23
CA ALA A 89 11.75 -6.06 -2.35
C ALA A 89 12.55 -6.09 -3.67
N ARG A 90 13.43 -5.09 -3.91
CA ARG A 90 14.33 -5.09 -5.09
C ARG A 90 15.36 -6.20 -5.01
N LYS A 91 15.99 -6.40 -3.87
CA LYS A 91 16.95 -7.51 -3.68
C LYS A 91 16.30 -8.87 -3.90
N LEU A 92 15.04 -9.02 -3.49
CA LEU A 92 14.24 -10.24 -3.73
C LEU A 92 13.62 -10.30 -5.14
N LYS A 93 13.87 -9.29 -6.01
CA LYS A 93 13.32 -9.19 -7.36
C LYS A 93 11.78 -9.17 -7.41
N LEU A 94 11.16 -8.60 -6.38
CA LEU A 94 9.72 -8.35 -6.34
C LEU A 94 9.35 -7.00 -6.98
N ILE A 95 10.34 -6.10 -7.11
CA ILE A 95 10.25 -4.78 -7.78
C ILE A 95 11.49 -4.61 -8.65
N ASP A 96 11.30 -4.25 -9.91
CA ASP A 96 12.39 -3.84 -10.82
C ASP A 96 12.60 -2.33 -10.84
N ARG A 97 11.53 -1.58 -10.58
CA ARG A 97 11.53 -0.12 -10.63
C ARG A 97 12.40 0.51 -9.55
N LYS A 98 13.26 1.47 -9.95
CA LYS A 98 14.19 2.16 -9.04
C LYS A 98 13.52 3.20 -8.13
N GLN A 99 12.49 3.92 -8.62
CA GLN A 99 11.78 4.93 -7.83
C GLN A 99 10.77 4.28 -6.88
N ASN A 100 10.58 4.91 -5.70
CA ASN A 100 9.57 4.50 -4.71
C ASN A 100 8.27 5.28 -4.95
N ASP A 101 7.61 5.01 -6.07
CA ASP A 101 6.38 5.66 -6.49
C ASP A 101 5.23 4.66 -6.62
N ILE A 102 4.08 5.14 -7.11
CA ILE A 102 2.90 4.31 -7.29
C ILE A 102 3.13 3.13 -8.24
N LYS A 103 4.00 3.27 -9.24
CA LYS A 103 4.29 2.19 -10.17
C LYS A 103 5.09 1.08 -9.48
N ALA A 104 6.07 1.44 -8.64
CA ALA A 104 6.79 0.46 -7.81
C ALA A 104 5.85 -0.24 -6.82
N LEU A 105 4.89 0.49 -6.24
CA LEU A 105 3.87 -0.10 -5.38
C LEU A 105 3.02 -1.13 -6.14
N ILE A 106 2.62 -0.83 -7.37
CA ILE A 106 1.84 -1.77 -8.20
C ILE A 106 2.66 -3.04 -8.51
N GLU A 107 3.95 -2.92 -8.82
CA GLU A 107 4.84 -4.07 -9.04
C GLU A 107 4.92 -4.95 -7.77
N LEU A 108 5.15 -4.32 -6.60
CA LEU A 108 5.21 -5.03 -5.34
C LEU A 108 3.90 -5.75 -5.03
N ASP A 109 2.79 -5.04 -5.11
CA ASP A 109 1.48 -5.60 -4.81
C ASP A 109 1.12 -6.77 -5.74
N ASN A 110 1.48 -6.70 -7.02
CA ASN A 110 1.30 -7.81 -7.95
C ASN A 110 2.09 -9.04 -7.50
N SER A 111 3.35 -8.87 -7.12
CA SER A 111 4.20 -9.95 -6.62
C SER A 111 3.65 -10.55 -5.32
N LEU A 112 3.22 -9.71 -4.38
CA LEU A 112 2.65 -10.18 -3.11
C LEU A 112 1.30 -10.90 -3.30
N ARG A 113 0.47 -10.47 -4.26
CA ARG A 113 -0.82 -11.13 -4.57
C ARG A 113 -0.66 -12.47 -5.25
N ILE A 114 0.43 -12.70 -5.98
CA ILE A 114 0.78 -14.03 -6.50
C ILE A 114 1.09 -14.97 -5.35
N MET A 115 1.74 -14.49 -4.29
CA MET A 115 2.09 -15.27 -3.11
C MET A 115 0.85 -15.53 -2.22
N ASP A 116 0.05 -14.50 -1.97
CA ASP A 116 -1.22 -14.59 -1.24
C ASP A 116 -2.20 -13.50 -1.69
N LYS A 117 -3.23 -13.90 -2.44
CA LYS A 117 -4.26 -12.98 -2.92
C LYS A 117 -5.23 -12.51 -1.84
N ASN A 118 -5.37 -13.25 -0.74
CA ASN A 118 -6.32 -12.95 0.33
C ASN A 118 -5.74 -11.99 1.38
N ASP A 119 -4.43 -12.04 1.62
CA ASP A 119 -3.73 -11.18 2.57
C ASP A 119 -2.33 -10.81 2.05
N PRO A 120 -2.24 -10.04 0.96
CA PRO A 120 -0.95 -9.72 0.33
C PRO A 120 -0.02 -8.91 1.23
N VAL A 121 -0.57 -8.10 2.15
CA VAL A 121 0.22 -7.22 3.02
C VAL A 121 0.77 -7.91 4.28
N LYS A 122 0.48 -9.18 4.49
CA LYS A 122 1.07 -9.95 5.59
C LYS A 122 2.60 -10.04 5.52
N TYR A 123 3.16 -9.89 4.33
CA TYR A 123 4.60 -9.93 4.08
C TYR A 123 5.33 -8.61 4.38
N ASP A 124 4.60 -7.51 4.62
CA ASP A 124 5.18 -6.18 4.86
C ASP A 124 6.17 -6.17 6.03
N PHE A 125 5.83 -6.83 7.14
CA PHE A 125 6.72 -6.94 8.29
C PHE A 125 8.02 -7.67 7.98
N ALA A 126 7.96 -8.75 7.21
CA ALA A 126 9.15 -9.48 6.81
C ALA A 126 10.04 -8.62 5.91
N LEU A 127 9.46 -7.93 4.92
CA LEU A 127 10.20 -7.06 4.03
C LEU A 127 10.83 -5.87 4.77
N PHE A 128 10.07 -5.23 5.65
CA PHE A 128 10.55 -4.13 6.48
C PHE A 128 11.65 -4.60 7.46
N GLY A 129 11.38 -5.69 8.17
CA GLY A 129 12.29 -6.24 9.18
C GLY A 129 13.64 -6.64 8.60
N LEU A 130 13.66 -7.33 7.47
CA LEU A 130 14.88 -7.68 6.77
C LEU A 130 15.71 -6.45 6.40
N GLY A 131 15.06 -5.41 5.88
CA GLY A 131 15.74 -4.19 5.45
C GLY A 131 16.18 -3.28 6.59
N ALA A 132 15.38 -3.21 7.68
CA ALA A 132 15.63 -2.28 8.78
C ALA A 132 16.57 -2.86 9.87
N PHE A 133 16.50 -4.17 10.13
CA PHE A 133 17.19 -4.80 11.26
C PHE A 133 18.25 -5.80 10.85
N GLU A 134 18.08 -6.48 9.73
CA GLU A 134 19.00 -7.53 9.29
C GLU A 134 20.06 -7.03 8.30
N ASN A 135 20.02 -5.75 7.89
CA ASN A 135 20.87 -5.17 6.84
C ASN A 135 20.85 -5.97 5.52
N PHE A 136 19.73 -6.61 5.25
CA PHE A 136 19.54 -7.42 4.05
C PHE A 136 19.56 -6.57 2.80
#